data_1a159c8328f33f9ef88c45d0129d78f0
#
_entry.id   1a159c8328f33f9ef88c45d0129d78f0
#
_cell.length_a   1.000
_cell.length_b   1.000
_cell.length_c   1.000
_cell.angle_alpha   90.00
_cell.angle_beta   90.00
_cell.angle_gamma   90.00
#
_symmetry.space_group_name_H-M   'P 1'
#
loop_
_entity.id
_entity.type
_entity.pdbx_description
1 polymer ?
#
loop_
_entity_poly.entity_id
_entity_poly.type
_entity_poly.pdbx_seq_one_letter_code
_entity_poly.pdbx_strand_id
1 'polypeptide(L)'
;MHFYNYYTLPTPHAYVAPVLIDILCPKDKLPVLNHGHLEPAVTISLGPNDIYARFAKKLNKTTWVKFKINKDKKSDWVVGSSYYESSYCLHTYSRATSGPGRILSYTTRSNLENLLGKKFNNNSFNNFVNSINGSKINRYLFEQDIIGKGYSFEEISKKTKVKLQKIKNYFNKNNSYLANKEINKICSLINLDPNLYADRQYKEDSIGKLYFDTSKSLQTKRKFKSYTVASIANSSRYADLFGYFLKVENLNKKSILDLMDSTCSHYLVTGGNMKFHVLNGKKNEIINLKKDDAIWISAFTKHGFTGSGSLIKLCDGQNINYLEKQELIKTFNLKYTLKRGREDKQTWGYDEKSVN
;
A
#
# COMPACT_ATOMS: atom_id res chain seq x y z
N MET A 1 20.88 7.38 -25.21
CA MET A 1 21.44 7.72 -23.90
C MET A 1 20.63 7.01 -22.84
N HIS A 2 21.29 6.23 -22.02
CA HIS A 2 20.62 5.43 -20.98
C HIS A 2 20.42 6.31 -19.75
N PHE A 3 19.15 6.49 -19.31
CA PHE A 3 18.83 7.42 -18.21
C PHE A 3 18.58 6.71 -16.88
N TYR A 4 18.33 5.41 -16.89
CA TYR A 4 17.96 4.63 -15.71
C TYR A 4 18.59 3.24 -15.75
N ASN A 5 19.07 2.76 -14.59
CA ASN A 5 19.36 1.35 -14.39
C ASN A 5 18.30 0.78 -13.41
N TYR A 6 17.79 -0.41 -13.71
CA TYR A 6 16.75 -1.09 -12.96
C TYR A 6 17.28 -2.36 -12.33
N TYR A 7 16.95 -2.56 -11.05
CA TYR A 7 17.28 -3.76 -10.29
C TYR A 7 16.05 -4.24 -9.53
N THR A 8 15.59 -5.45 -9.79
CA THR A 8 14.46 -6.04 -9.07
C THR A 8 14.91 -6.63 -7.75
N LEU A 9 14.13 -6.46 -6.69
CA LEU A 9 14.37 -7.15 -5.43
C LEU A 9 13.96 -8.63 -5.55
N PRO A 10 14.63 -9.54 -4.82
CA PRO A 10 14.26 -10.97 -4.78
C PRO A 10 12.78 -11.13 -4.43
N THR A 11 12.04 -11.79 -5.30
CA THR A 11 10.59 -11.96 -5.16
C THR A 11 10.16 -13.23 -5.87
N PRO A 12 9.29 -14.07 -5.28
CA PRO A 12 8.72 -15.22 -5.97
C PRO A 12 7.90 -14.79 -7.21
N HIS A 13 7.91 -15.58 -8.27
CA HIS A 13 7.28 -15.27 -9.57
C HIS A 13 5.79 -14.87 -9.50
N ALA A 14 5.08 -15.32 -8.48
CA ALA A 14 3.67 -14.98 -8.29
C ALA A 14 3.42 -13.53 -7.82
N TYR A 15 4.48 -12.80 -7.43
CA TYR A 15 4.38 -11.50 -6.81
C TYR A 15 5.09 -10.42 -7.64
N VAL A 16 4.65 -9.17 -7.49
CA VAL A 16 5.29 -8.01 -8.12
C VAL A 16 6.54 -7.64 -7.34
N ALA A 17 7.67 -7.62 -8.02
CA ALA A 17 8.95 -7.26 -7.40
C ALA A 17 9.07 -5.74 -7.25
N PRO A 18 9.45 -5.22 -6.06
CA PRO A 18 9.92 -3.86 -5.95
C PRO A 18 11.17 -3.62 -6.81
N VAL A 19 11.32 -2.41 -7.32
CA VAL A 19 12.40 -2.05 -8.25
C VAL A 19 13.25 -0.94 -7.67
N LEU A 20 14.55 -1.17 -7.58
CA LEU A 20 15.54 -0.13 -7.36
C LEU A 20 15.88 0.52 -8.71
N ILE A 21 15.92 1.84 -8.75
CA ILE A 21 16.18 2.59 -9.98
C ILE A 21 17.28 3.61 -9.70
N ASP A 22 18.40 3.48 -10.39
CA ASP A 22 19.44 4.50 -10.42
C ASP A 22 19.10 5.56 -11.46
N ILE A 23 19.01 6.81 -11.01
CA ILE A 23 18.65 7.96 -11.84
C ILE A 23 19.93 8.57 -12.39
N LEU A 24 20.19 8.36 -13.67
CA LEU A 24 21.37 8.83 -14.39
C LEU A 24 21.10 10.08 -15.22
N CYS A 25 19.83 10.39 -15.51
CA CYS A 25 19.44 11.55 -16.30
C CYS A 25 20.01 12.84 -15.69
N PRO A 26 20.79 13.65 -16.44
CA PRO A 26 21.35 14.90 -15.95
C PRO A 26 20.29 15.89 -15.44
N LYS A 27 20.68 16.74 -14.48
CA LYS A 27 19.76 17.70 -13.83
C LYS A 27 19.20 18.75 -14.80
N ASP A 28 19.95 19.09 -15.81
CA ASP A 28 19.64 20.10 -16.84
C ASP A 28 18.81 19.53 -17.99
N LYS A 29 18.64 18.21 -18.06
CA LYS A 29 17.80 17.58 -19.07
C LYS A 29 16.39 17.33 -18.52
N LEU A 30 15.42 17.54 -19.42
CA LEU A 30 14.02 17.17 -19.18
C LEU A 30 13.75 15.85 -19.92
N PRO A 31 13.77 14.71 -19.24
CA PRO A 31 13.40 13.45 -19.87
C PRO A 31 11.92 13.46 -20.25
N VAL A 32 11.55 12.68 -21.24
CA VAL A 32 10.15 12.52 -21.64
C VAL A 32 9.37 11.93 -20.47
N LEU A 33 8.16 12.43 -20.22
CA LEU A 33 7.24 11.82 -19.26
C LEU A 33 6.86 10.43 -19.75
N ASN A 34 6.82 9.46 -18.85
CA ASN A 34 6.15 8.20 -19.12
C ASN A 34 4.63 8.40 -19.04
N HIS A 35 3.88 7.45 -19.58
CA HIS A 35 2.41 7.47 -19.57
C HIS A 35 1.81 7.09 -18.22
N GLY A 36 2.65 6.80 -17.20
CA GLY A 36 2.21 6.14 -15.98
C GLY A 36 1.94 4.65 -16.21
N HIS A 37 1.41 4.01 -15.22
CA HIS A 37 1.05 2.58 -15.24
C HIS A 37 -0.32 2.36 -14.59
N LEU A 38 -0.94 1.22 -14.88
CA LEU A 38 -2.26 0.87 -14.35
C LEU A 38 -2.23 0.74 -12.83
N GLU A 39 -1.15 0.21 -12.30
CA GLU A 39 -0.97 -0.03 -10.88
C GLU A 39 -0.63 1.28 -10.15
N PRO A 40 -1.24 1.55 -9.00
CA PRO A 40 -0.75 2.59 -8.11
C PRO A 40 0.64 2.22 -7.58
N ALA A 41 1.47 3.22 -7.31
CA ALA A 41 2.83 2.99 -6.86
C ALA A 41 3.23 3.87 -5.68
N VAL A 42 4.23 3.42 -4.96
CA VAL A 42 4.96 4.22 -3.98
C VAL A 42 6.43 4.24 -4.36
N THR A 43 7.01 5.43 -4.37
CA THR A 43 8.42 5.65 -4.67
C THR A 43 9.10 6.34 -3.49
N ILE A 44 10.29 5.87 -3.15
CA ILE A 44 11.06 6.29 -1.97
C ILE A 44 12.46 6.70 -2.42
N SER A 45 12.93 7.84 -1.96
CA SER A 45 14.32 8.26 -2.16
C SER A 45 15.26 7.50 -1.22
N LEU A 46 16.31 6.90 -1.78
CA LEU A 46 17.37 6.21 -1.03
C LEU A 46 18.69 7.02 -0.99
N GLY A 47 18.79 8.08 -1.75
CA GLY A 47 20.05 8.80 -1.94
C GLY A 47 21.04 8.02 -2.84
N PRO A 48 22.37 8.24 -2.74
CA PRO A 48 23.00 9.21 -1.84
C PRO A 48 22.73 10.66 -2.22
N ASN A 49 22.35 10.93 -3.47
CA ASN A 49 22.09 12.27 -3.98
C ASN A 49 20.59 12.52 -4.17
N ASP A 50 20.23 13.78 -4.14
CA ASP A 50 18.86 14.20 -4.41
C ASP A 50 18.50 14.03 -5.89
N ILE A 51 17.22 13.80 -6.14
CA ILE A 51 16.65 13.73 -7.48
C ILE A 51 15.44 14.66 -7.59
N TYR A 52 15.09 14.99 -8.83
CA TYR A 52 13.80 15.56 -9.16
C TYR A 52 12.87 14.46 -9.65
N ALA A 53 11.71 14.35 -9.01
CA ALA A 53 10.56 13.65 -9.57
C ALA A 53 9.64 14.70 -10.24
N ARG A 54 9.26 14.47 -11.46
CA ARG A 54 8.44 15.39 -12.27
C ARG A 54 7.14 14.71 -12.63
N PHE A 55 6.04 15.44 -12.48
CA PHE A 55 4.70 14.97 -12.71
C PHE A 55 3.91 15.95 -13.56
N ALA A 56 2.90 15.46 -14.28
CA ALA A 56 1.98 16.30 -15.04
C ALA A 56 0.61 15.66 -15.16
N LYS A 57 -0.43 16.48 -15.40
CA LYS A 57 -1.77 16.01 -15.75
C LYS A 57 -1.88 15.56 -17.20
N LYS A 58 -1.03 16.10 -18.06
CA LYS A 58 -0.99 15.85 -19.50
C LYS A 58 0.46 15.72 -19.92
N LEU A 59 0.71 15.04 -21.04
CA LEU A 59 2.04 14.91 -21.66
C LEU A 59 2.59 16.24 -22.19
N ASN A 60 2.14 17.35 -21.65
CA ASN A 60 2.58 18.68 -22.00
C ASN A 60 3.57 19.20 -20.95
N LYS A 61 4.75 19.66 -21.39
CA LYS A 61 5.81 20.18 -20.53
C LYS A 61 5.36 21.37 -19.68
N THR A 62 4.40 22.15 -20.11
CA THR A 62 3.90 23.35 -19.38
C THR A 62 3.13 22.99 -18.09
N THR A 63 2.68 21.75 -17.95
CA THR A 63 1.93 21.29 -16.78
C THR A 63 2.80 20.55 -15.76
N TRP A 64 4.10 20.51 -15.93
CA TRP A 64 4.99 19.76 -15.06
C TRP A 64 5.11 20.40 -13.69
N VAL A 65 5.01 19.55 -12.66
CA VAL A 65 5.27 19.89 -11.27
C VAL A 65 6.60 19.24 -10.86
N LYS A 66 7.50 20.01 -10.26
CA LYS A 66 8.81 19.52 -9.83
C LYS A 66 8.81 19.25 -8.34
N PHE A 67 9.33 18.10 -7.97
CA PHE A 67 9.56 17.73 -6.57
C PHE A 67 11.02 17.35 -6.39
N LYS A 68 11.62 17.86 -5.33
CA LYS A 68 12.93 17.42 -4.89
C LYS A 68 12.74 16.34 -3.83
N ILE A 69 13.33 15.18 -4.06
CA ILE A 69 13.29 14.06 -3.13
C ILE A 69 14.62 13.99 -2.40
N ASN A 70 14.62 14.16 -1.10
CA ASN A 70 15.80 14.20 -0.26
C ASN A 70 15.83 13.02 0.69
N LYS A 71 17.04 12.60 1.02
CA LYS A 71 17.34 11.72 2.13
C LYS A 71 17.67 12.54 3.36
N ASP A 72 17.23 12.14 4.54
CA ASP A 72 17.74 12.73 5.78
C ASP A 72 19.22 12.34 5.98
N LYS A 73 20.08 13.36 5.97
CA LYS A 73 21.53 13.20 6.11
C LYS A 73 22.01 13.22 7.56
N LYS A 74 21.13 13.53 8.52
CA LYS A 74 21.50 13.76 9.92
C LYS A 74 21.33 12.53 10.82
N SER A 75 20.79 11.46 10.32
CA SER A 75 20.47 10.26 11.10
C SER A 75 21.04 9.02 10.41
N ASP A 76 21.62 8.10 11.22
CA ASP A 76 21.95 6.74 10.75
C ASP A 76 20.70 5.97 10.32
N TRP A 77 19.53 6.41 10.81
CA TRP A 77 18.24 5.93 10.35
C TRP A 77 17.88 6.59 9.01
N VAL A 78 17.92 5.83 7.96
CA VAL A 78 17.60 6.31 6.62
C VAL A 78 16.11 6.56 6.49
N VAL A 79 15.73 7.84 6.41
CA VAL A 79 14.35 8.29 6.14
C VAL A 79 14.41 9.15 4.89
N GLY A 80 13.92 8.62 3.78
CA GLY A 80 13.84 9.34 2.51
C GLY A 80 12.53 10.08 2.36
N SER A 81 12.48 11.06 1.46
CA SER A 81 11.20 11.52 0.93
C SER A 81 10.54 10.42 0.12
N SER A 82 9.23 10.39 0.12
CA SER A 82 8.45 9.41 -0.61
C SER A 82 7.20 10.04 -1.21
N TYR A 83 6.65 9.40 -2.22
CA TYR A 83 5.34 9.77 -2.74
C TYR A 83 4.57 8.51 -3.15
N TYR A 84 3.27 8.62 -3.03
CA TYR A 84 2.30 7.71 -3.63
C TYR A 84 1.79 8.36 -4.92
N GLU A 85 1.57 7.55 -5.93
CA GLU A 85 0.92 7.96 -7.17
C GLU A 85 -0.21 7.00 -7.53
N SER A 86 -1.31 7.57 -8.01
CA SER A 86 -2.44 6.80 -8.53
C SER A 86 -2.15 6.29 -9.94
N SER A 87 -3.01 5.38 -10.42
CA SER A 87 -2.94 4.84 -11.78
C SER A 87 -2.82 5.96 -12.83
N TYR A 88 -1.97 5.72 -13.82
CA TYR A 88 -1.71 6.65 -14.95
C TYR A 88 -1.26 8.06 -14.56
N CYS A 89 -0.65 8.23 -13.41
CA CYS A 89 0.03 9.46 -13.05
C CYS A 89 1.29 9.62 -13.91
N LEU A 90 1.33 10.63 -14.77
CA LEU A 90 2.45 10.87 -15.68
C LEU A 90 3.66 11.34 -14.90
N HIS A 91 4.79 10.68 -15.03
CA HIS A 91 5.98 11.01 -14.26
C HIS A 91 7.31 10.74 -14.99
N THR A 92 8.38 11.32 -14.48
CA THR A 92 9.77 11.03 -14.88
C THR A 92 10.74 11.56 -13.83
N TYR A 93 12.01 11.19 -13.96
CA TYR A 93 13.04 11.55 -12.99
C TYR A 93 14.29 12.12 -13.65
N SER A 94 14.98 13.02 -12.94
CA SER A 94 16.35 13.40 -13.25
C SER A 94 17.12 13.67 -11.96
N ARG A 95 18.44 13.73 -12.06
CA ARG A 95 19.30 14.13 -10.94
C ARG A 95 18.98 15.57 -10.52
N ALA A 96 19.07 15.88 -9.23
CA ALA A 96 19.04 17.25 -8.71
C ALA A 96 20.47 17.79 -8.48
N THR A 97 21.45 16.89 -8.38
CA THR A 97 22.88 17.18 -8.18
C THR A 97 23.72 16.54 -9.27
N SER A 98 25.03 16.67 -9.20
CA SER A 98 25.96 16.09 -10.19
C SER A 98 26.01 14.54 -10.13
N GLY A 99 25.81 13.94 -8.97
CA GLY A 99 25.86 12.48 -8.77
C GLY A 99 24.54 11.78 -9.03
N PRO A 100 24.56 10.47 -9.25
CA PRO A 100 23.33 9.67 -9.37
C PRO A 100 22.58 9.60 -8.03
N GLY A 101 21.25 9.59 -8.10
CA GLY A 101 20.39 9.25 -6.99
C GLY A 101 19.74 7.92 -7.23
N ARG A 102 19.29 7.26 -6.17
CA ARG A 102 18.57 5.99 -6.23
C ARG A 102 17.20 6.12 -5.61
N ILE A 103 16.23 5.49 -6.22
CA ILE A 103 14.89 5.33 -5.68
C ILE A 103 14.54 3.85 -5.55
N LEU A 104 13.62 3.56 -4.64
CA LEU A 104 12.92 2.29 -4.55
C LEU A 104 11.47 2.54 -4.93
N SER A 105 10.99 1.89 -5.96
CA SER A 105 9.60 1.94 -6.40
C SER A 105 8.96 0.58 -6.24
N TYR A 106 7.73 0.54 -5.74
CA TYR A 106 6.94 -0.67 -5.67
C TYR A 106 5.48 -0.39 -5.96
N THR A 107 4.84 -1.38 -6.55
CA THR A 107 3.44 -1.34 -6.96
C THR A 107 2.69 -2.53 -6.38
N THR A 108 1.38 -2.54 -6.57
CA THR A 108 0.52 -3.71 -6.33
C THR A 108 -0.13 -4.11 -7.65
N ARG A 109 -0.69 -5.31 -7.72
CA ARG A 109 -1.57 -5.64 -8.85
C ARG A 109 -2.82 -4.76 -8.79
N SER A 110 -3.22 -4.25 -9.94
CA SER A 110 -4.45 -3.48 -10.03
C SER A 110 -5.67 -4.41 -10.11
N ASN A 111 -6.62 -4.23 -9.19
CA ASN A 111 -7.92 -4.89 -9.30
C ASN A 111 -8.73 -4.40 -10.52
N LEU A 112 -8.34 -3.26 -11.12
CA LEU A 112 -8.96 -2.74 -12.33
C LEU A 112 -8.70 -3.63 -13.55
N GLU A 113 -7.59 -4.38 -13.58
CA GLU A 113 -7.28 -5.29 -14.67
C GLU A 113 -8.42 -6.31 -14.90
N ASN A 114 -8.93 -6.88 -13.80
CA ASN A 114 -10.08 -7.79 -13.86
C ASN A 114 -11.41 -7.09 -14.17
N LEU A 115 -11.54 -5.82 -13.80
CA LEU A 115 -12.74 -5.03 -14.05
C LEU A 115 -12.83 -4.58 -15.50
N LEU A 116 -11.75 -4.05 -16.06
CA LEU A 116 -11.72 -3.45 -17.40
C LEU A 116 -12.00 -4.47 -18.52
N GLY A 117 -11.69 -5.74 -18.30
CA GLY A 117 -11.84 -6.77 -19.33
C GLY A 117 -13.18 -7.49 -19.36
N LYS A 118 -13.92 -7.64 -18.24
CA LYS A 118 -14.98 -8.66 -18.16
C LYS A 118 -16.22 -8.32 -17.32
N LYS A 119 -16.18 -7.33 -16.44
CA LYS A 119 -17.21 -7.21 -15.39
C LYS A 119 -18.21 -6.06 -15.56
N PHE A 120 -17.97 -5.09 -16.45
CA PHE A 120 -18.93 -4.03 -16.70
C PHE A 120 -18.88 -3.50 -18.14
N ASN A 121 -19.99 -2.91 -18.54
CA ASN A 121 -20.11 -2.23 -19.82
C ASN A 121 -19.44 -0.84 -19.71
N ASN A 122 -18.49 -0.56 -20.61
CA ASN A 122 -17.77 0.72 -20.61
C ASN A 122 -18.71 1.94 -20.75
N ASN A 123 -19.78 1.83 -21.55
CA ASN A 123 -20.73 2.93 -21.69
C ASN A 123 -21.50 3.19 -20.40
N SER A 124 -21.94 2.13 -19.72
CA SER A 124 -22.63 2.25 -18.43
C SER A 124 -21.71 2.86 -17.37
N PHE A 125 -20.45 2.45 -17.34
CA PHE A 125 -19.46 3.02 -16.42
C PHE A 125 -19.16 4.49 -16.72
N ASN A 126 -18.97 4.85 -17.98
CA ASN A 126 -18.74 6.24 -18.38
C ASN A 126 -19.94 7.13 -18.03
N ASN A 127 -21.15 6.65 -18.30
CA ASN A 127 -22.38 7.36 -17.93
C ASN A 127 -22.47 7.56 -16.40
N PHE A 128 -22.15 6.52 -15.64
CA PHE A 128 -22.10 6.58 -14.18
C PHE A 128 -21.06 7.61 -13.71
N VAL A 129 -19.82 7.56 -14.18
CA VAL A 129 -18.74 8.51 -13.79
C VAL A 129 -19.12 9.94 -14.17
N ASN A 130 -19.69 10.15 -15.36
CA ASN A 130 -20.11 11.47 -15.82
C ASN A 130 -21.31 12.03 -15.05
N SER A 131 -22.17 11.16 -14.50
CA SER A 131 -23.33 11.56 -13.70
C SER A 131 -22.99 11.99 -12.27
N ILE A 132 -21.77 11.68 -11.80
CA ILE A 132 -21.34 11.90 -10.42
C ILE A 132 -20.29 13.00 -10.36
N ASN A 133 -20.58 14.04 -9.58
CA ASN A 133 -19.54 15.01 -9.23
C ASN A 133 -18.47 14.31 -8.38
N GLY A 134 -17.21 14.29 -8.87
CA GLY A 134 -16.10 13.49 -8.31
C GLY A 134 -15.86 13.66 -6.81
N SER A 135 -16.25 14.81 -6.20
CA SER A 135 -16.18 15.03 -4.76
C SER A 135 -17.19 14.21 -3.94
N LYS A 136 -18.20 13.64 -4.59
CA LYS A 136 -19.30 12.89 -3.95
C LYS A 136 -19.28 11.39 -4.21
N ILE A 137 -18.35 10.91 -5.04
CA ILE A 137 -18.37 9.53 -5.52
C ILE A 137 -18.35 8.52 -4.36
N ASN A 138 -17.54 8.75 -3.34
CA ASN A 138 -17.45 7.84 -2.19
C ASN A 138 -18.75 7.79 -1.38
N ARG A 139 -19.42 8.92 -1.20
CA ARG A 139 -20.72 8.97 -0.49
C ARG A 139 -21.81 8.27 -1.28
N TYR A 140 -21.84 8.52 -2.59
CA TYR A 140 -22.79 7.85 -3.48
C TYR A 140 -22.58 6.33 -3.47
N LEU A 141 -21.35 5.86 -3.60
CA LEU A 141 -21.05 4.43 -3.53
C LEU A 141 -21.44 3.84 -2.18
N PHE A 142 -21.18 4.56 -1.09
CA PHE A 142 -21.60 4.13 0.25
C PHE A 142 -23.12 4.02 0.38
N GLU A 143 -23.87 4.98 -0.16
CA GLU A 143 -25.33 4.93 -0.21
C GLU A 143 -25.81 3.71 -1.02
N GLN A 144 -25.23 3.47 -2.21
CA GLN A 144 -25.59 2.33 -3.04
C GLN A 144 -25.28 0.99 -2.35
N ASP A 145 -24.17 0.90 -1.63
CA ASP A 145 -23.82 -0.31 -0.87
C ASP A 145 -24.80 -0.54 0.29
N ILE A 146 -25.23 0.50 0.98
CA ILE A 146 -26.27 0.42 2.02
C ILE A 146 -27.58 -0.13 1.42
N ILE A 147 -28.03 0.47 0.31
CA ILE A 147 -29.27 0.08 -0.38
C ILE A 147 -29.11 -1.35 -0.93
N GLY A 148 -28.00 -1.66 -1.57
CA GLY A 148 -27.70 -2.97 -2.13
C GLY A 148 -27.65 -4.09 -1.08
N LYS A 149 -27.38 -3.76 0.19
CA LYS A 149 -27.47 -4.67 1.33
C LYS A 149 -28.88 -4.75 1.93
N GLY A 150 -29.87 -4.05 1.35
CA GLY A 150 -31.26 -4.09 1.76
C GLY A 150 -31.60 -3.27 3.01
N TYR A 151 -30.75 -2.30 3.39
CA TYR A 151 -30.99 -1.47 4.57
C TYR A 151 -31.57 -0.10 4.20
N SER A 152 -32.58 0.35 4.95
CA SER A 152 -33.04 1.73 4.96
C SER A 152 -32.22 2.57 5.95
N PHE A 153 -32.24 3.91 5.75
CA PHE A 153 -31.59 4.81 6.71
C PHE A 153 -32.25 4.77 8.09
N GLU A 154 -33.54 4.52 8.13
CA GLU A 154 -34.33 4.34 9.36
C GLU A 154 -33.84 3.13 10.16
N GLU A 155 -33.65 1.99 9.50
CA GLU A 155 -33.13 0.77 10.12
C GLU A 155 -31.71 0.96 10.63
N ILE A 156 -30.84 1.58 9.80
CA ILE A 156 -29.47 1.92 10.22
C ILE A 156 -29.50 2.80 11.46
N SER A 157 -30.29 3.86 11.44
CA SER A 157 -30.44 4.77 12.60
C SER A 157 -30.87 4.02 13.85
N LYS A 158 -31.89 3.16 13.74
CA LYS A 158 -32.41 2.35 14.85
C LYS A 158 -31.36 1.40 15.42
N LYS A 159 -30.62 0.69 14.54
CA LYS A 159 -29.65 -0.32 14.95
C LYS A 159 -28.31 0.26 15.43
N THR A 160 -27.82 1.32 14.80
CA THR A 160 -26.52 1.93 15.13
C THR A 160 -26.60 3.05 16.17
N LYS A 161 -27.80 3.58 16.43
CA LYS A 161 -28.05 4.77 17.26
C LYS A 161 -27.44 6.04 16.70
N VAL A 162 -27.12 6.07 15.42
CA VAL A 162 -26.76 7.31 14.69
C VAL A 162 -28.02 8.04 14.30
N LYS A 163 -28.11 9.35 14.59
CA LYS A 163 -29.31 10.15 14.32
C LYS A 163 -29.70 10.10 12.82
N LEU A 164 -30.96 9.74 12.52
CA LEU A 164 -31.46 9.61 11.16
C LEU A 164 -31.22 10.87 10.32
N GLN A 165 -31.51 12.06 10.89
CA GLN A 165 -31.30 13.32 10.18
C GLN A 165 -29.83 13.55 9.82
N LYS A 166 -28.89 13.05 10.65
CA LYS A 166 -27.46 13.15 10.38
C LYS A 166 -27.06 12.24 9.21
N ILE A 167 -27.62 11.02 9.17
CA ILE A 167 -27.43 10.08 8.05
C ILE A 167 -27.97 10.70 6.75
N LYS A 168 -29.21 11.15 6.74
CA LYS A 168 -29.84 11.79 5.57
C LYS A 168 -29.05 13.01 5.10
N ASN A 169 -28.63 13.87 6.03
CA ASN A 169 -27.82 15.05 5.69
C ASN A 169 -26.46 14.67 5.08
N TYR A 170 -25.82 13.60 5.57
CA TYR A 170 -24.53 13.15 5.04
C TYR A 170 -24.61 12.78 3.56
N PHE A 171 -25.64 12.09 3.14
CA PHE A 171 -25.82 11.70 1.74
C PHE A 171 -26.35 12.84 0.85
N ASN A 172 -27.21 13.71 1.39
CA ASN A 172 -27.91 14.72 0.60
C ASN A 172 -27.24 16.10 0.59
N LYS A 173 -26.41 16.44 1.61
CA LYS A 173 -25.84 17.79 1.76
C LYS A 173 -24.32 17.78 1.65
N ASN A 174 -23.75 18.73 0.89
CA ASN A 174 -22.32 18.83 0.66
C ASN A 174 -21.48 19.06 1.93
N ASN A 175 -22.00 19.81 2.89
CA ASN A 175 -21.27 20.26 4.08
C ASN A 175 -21.57 19.46 5.35
N SER A 176 -22.15 18.27 5.22
CA SER A 176 -22.39 17.40 6.37
C SER A 176 -21.36 16.26 6.40
N TYR A 177 -21.07 15.77 7.59
CA TYR A 177 -20.14 14.65 7.78
C TYR A 177 -20.67 13.66 8.81
N LEU A 178 -20.24 12.40 8.66
CA LEU A 178 -20.33 11.37 9.70
C LEU A 178 -18.94 11.22 10.32
N ALA A 179 -18.88 11.18 11.65
CA ALA A 179 -17.63 10.87 12.33
C ALA A 179 -17.17 9.43 12.00
N ASN A 180 -15.88 9.16 11.98
CA ASN A 180 -15.35 7.83 11.70
C ASN A 180 -15.98 6.75 12.58
N LYS A 181 -16.25 7.06 13.85
CA LYS A 181 -16.96 6.14 14.76
C LYS A 181 -18.38 5.80 14.28
N GLU A 182 -19.07 6.74 13.64
CA GLU A 182 -20.42 6.53 13.11
C GLU A 182 -20.37 5.73 11.82
N ILE A 183 -19.41 6.04 10.93
CA ILE A 183 -19.15 5.25 9.73
C ILE A 183 -18.80 3.80 10.11
N ASN A 184 -17.92 3.61 11.09
CA ASN A 184 -17.56 2.27 11.58
C ASN A 184 -18.77 1.49 12.07
N LYS A 185 -19.69 2.13 12.81
CA LYS A 185 -20.92 1.47 13.28
C LYS A 185 -21.82 1.03 12.12
N ILE A 186 -21.98 1.90 11.11
CA ILE A 186 -22.80 1.59 9.94
C ILE A 186 -22.16 0.45 9.15
N CYS A 187 -20.88 0.56 8.84
CA CYS A 187 -20.15 -0.48 8.10
C CYS A 187 -20.16 -1.84 8.82
N SER A 188 -19.96 -1.83 10.14
CA SER A 188 -20.03 -3.07 10.95
C SER A 188 -21.41 -3.72 10.91
N LEU A 189 -22.48 -2.91 10.89
CA LEU A 189 -23.85 -3.43 10.80
C LEU A 189 -24.10 -4.16 9.47
N ILE A 190 -23.59 -3.62 8.38
CA ILE A 190 -23.87 -4.08 7.01
C ILE A 190 -22.71 -4.88 6.39
N ASN A 191 -21.70 -5.23 7.22
CA ASN A 191 -20.53 -6.00 6.84
C ASN A 191 -19.75 -5.38 5.67
N LEU A 192 -19.40 -4.09 5.80
CA LEU A 192 -18.51 -3.36 4.90
C LEU A 192 -17.23 -2.95 5.60
N ASP A 193 -16.15 -2.78 4.84
CA ASP A 193 -14.91 -2.18 5.36
C ASP A 193 -15.07 -0.67 5.53
N PRO A 194 -15.03 -0.13 6.77
CA PRO A 194 -15.15 1.29 7.02
C PRO A 194 -14.03 2.11 6.39
N ASN A 195 -12.91 1.48 6.09
CA ASN A 195 -11.78 2.14 5.45
C ASN A 195 -12.06 2.58 4.01
N LEU A 196 -13.07 2.05 3.36
CA LEU A 196 -13.49 2.47 2.03
C LEU A 196 -14.20 3.82 2.04
N TYR A 197 -14.87 4.17 3.15
CA TYR A 197 -15.81 5.31 3.21
C TYR A 197 -15.39 6.38 4.22
N ALA A 198 -14.54 6.04 5.20
CA ALA A 198 -14.08 7.01 6.18
C ALA A 198 -13.20 8.08 5.54
N ASP A 199 -13.42 9.33 5.90
CA ASP A 199 -12.51 10.41 5.54
C ASP A 199 -11.15 10.18 6.18
N ARG A 200 -10.11 10.14 5.36
CA ARG A 200 -8.74 9.93 5.83
C ARG A 200 -7.93 11.21 5.78
N GLN A 201 -6.92 11.23 6.64
CA GLN A 201 -6.04 12.39 6.81
C GLN A 201 -5.23 12.74 5.56
N TYR A 202 -4.90 11.74 4.71
CA TYR A 202 -4.05 11.93 3.55
C TYR A 202 -4.84 11.70 2.26
N LYS A 203 -4.88 12.74 1.44
CA LYS A 203 -5.54 12.70 0.12
C LYS A 203 -4.53 13.07 -0.96
N GLU A 204 -4.68 12.46 -2.12
CA GLU A 204 -3.91 12.81 -3.30
C GLU A 204 -4.26 14.23 -3.75
N ASP A 205 -3.28 14.89 -4.34
CA ASP A 205 -3.45 16.18 -4.99
C ASP A 205 -4.18 16.06 -6.34
N SER A 206 -4.31 17.19 -7.04
CA SER A 206 -5.04 17.26 -8.31
C SER A 206 -4.42 16.48 -9.46
N ILE A 207 -3.19 15.96 -9.30
CA ILE A 207 -2.50 15.11 -10.28
C ILE A 207 -2.41 13.65 -9.83
N GLY A 208 -3.13 13.27 -8.80
CA GLY A 208 -3.18 11.89 -8.31
C GLY A 208 -1.98 11.48 -7.45
N LYS A 209 -1.32 12.43 -6.80
CA LYS A 209 -0.10 12.20 -6.03
C LYS A 209 -0.25 12.64 -4.58
N LEU A 210 0.42 11.92 -3.69
CA LEU A 210 0.59 12.27 -2.29
C LEU A 210 2.08 12.25 -1.94
N TYR A 211 2.62 13.39 -1.54
CA TYR A 211 4.03 13.55 -1.22
C TYR A 211 4.27 13.66 0.30
N PHE A 212 5.24 12.90 0.79
CA PHE A 212 5.81 13.03 2.12
C PHE A 212 7.28 13.40 1.98
N ASP A 213 7.65 14.57 2.49
CA ASP A 213 9.06 14.86 2.75
C ASP A 213 9.54 14.10 4.00
N THR A 214 10.83 14.18 4.28
CA THR A 214 11.43 13.51 5.45
C THR A 214 10.83 14.00 6.76
N SER A 215 10.49 15.28 6.86
CA SER A 215 9.86 15.87 8.04
C SER A 215 8.47 15.29 8.29
N LYS A 216 7.64 15.21 7.28
CA LYS A 216 6.30 14.64 7.37
C LYS A 216 6.34 13.15 7.72
N SER A 217 7.28 12.39 7.16
CA SER A 217 7.50 11.00 7.55
C SER A 217 7.90 10.89 9.04
N LEU A 218 8.85 11.72 9.49
CA LEU A 218 9.31 11.73 10.89
C LEU A 218 8.23 12.18 11.88
N GLN A 219 7.26 13.01 11.49
CA GLN A 219 6.10 13.35 12.33
C GLN A 219 5.23 12.14 12.64
N THR A 220 5.26 11.10 11.81
CA THR A 220 4.53 9.84 12.05
C THR A 220 5.31 8.87 12.94
N LYS A 221 6.48 9.26 13.42
CA LYS A 221 7.38 8.41 14.21
C LYS A 221 6.67 7.83 15.42
N ARG A 222 6.82 6.52 15.58
CA ARG A 222 6.35 5.79 16.76
C ARG A 222 7.29 4.65 17.09
N LYS A 223 7.43 4.37 18.38
CA LYS A 223 8.23 3.24 18.88
C LYS A 223 7.30 2.08 19.24
N PHE A 224 7.72 0.89 18.88
CA PHE A 224 7.07 -0.32 19.35
C PHE A 224 8.11 -1.41 19.59
N LYS A 225 8.16 -1.96 20.78
CA LYS A 225 9.23 -2.90 21.20
C LYS A 225 10.63 -2.33 20.92
N SER A 226 11.47 -3.07 20.22
CA SER A 226 12.84 -2.68 19.81
C SER A 226 12.90 -1.93 18.49
N TYR A 227 11.75 -1.51 17.96
CA TYR A 227 11.63 -0.89 16.65
C TYR A 227 11.12 0.53 16.76
N THR A 228 11.63 1.38 15.90
CA THR A 228 11.06 2.69 15.64
C THR A 228 10.66 2.76 14.17
N VAL A 229 9.43 3.19 13.91
CA VAL A 229 8.89 3.27 12.55
C VAL A 229 8.47 4.70 12.22
N ALA A 230 8.61 5.07 10.94
CA ALA A 230 8.01 6.25 10.34
C ALA A 230 7.34 5.86 9.04
N SER A 231 6.17 6.41 8.76
CA SER A 231 5.38 6.04 7.59
C SER A 231 6.02 6.55 6.31
N ILE A 232 5.98 5.72 5.28
CA ILE A 232 6.16 6.11 3.88
C ILE A 232 4.82 6.71 3.40
N ALA A 233 4.83 7.52 2.35
CA ALA A 233 3.62 8.04 1.74
C ALA A 233 2.67 6.89 1.39
N ASN A 234 1.42 6.98 1.83
CA ASN A 234 0.39 5.98 1.57
C ASN A 234 -0.95 6.65 1.27
N SER A 235 -1.73 6.05 0.41
CA SER A 235 -3.06 6.52 0.10
C SER A 235 -4.13 5.76 0.88
N SER A 236 -5.18 6.48 1.23
CA SER A 236 -6.37 5.85 1.80
C SER A 236 -7.11 4.95 0.81
N ARG A 237 -6.92 5.16 -0.48
CA ARG A 237 -7.57 4.38 -1.53
C ARG A 237 -6.97 2.99 -1.70
N TYR A 238 -5.68 2.86 -1.35
CA TYR A 238 -4.93 1.61 -1.44
C TYR A 238 -4.28 1.32 -0.08
N ALA A 239 -5.11 0.92 0.86
CA ALA A 239 -4.69 0.65 2.23
C ALA A 239 -3.62 -0.45 2.32
N ASP A 240 -3.59 -1.35 1.36
CA ASP A 240 -2.67 -2.48 1.32
C ASP A 240 -1.30 -2.13 0.70
N LEU A 241 -1.20 -1.02 -0.02
CA LEU A 241 0.07 -0.49 -0.54
C LEU A 241 0.68 0.47 0.48
N PHE A 242 1.43 -0.04 1.43
CA PHE A 242 2.05 0.75 2.48
C PHE A 242 3.47 0.28 2.82
N GLY A 243 4.20 1.10 3.55
CA GLY A 243 5.52 0.76 4.02
C GLY A 243 5.98 1.66 5.16
N TYR A 244 7.13 1.31 5.71
CA TYR A 244 7.74 2.01 6.83
C TYR A 244 9.24 2.14 6.65
N PHE A 245 9.78 3.28 7.06
CA PHE A 245 11.17 3.38 7.46
C PHE A 245 11.29 2.76 8.85
N LEU A 246 12.06 1.69 8.97
CA LEU A 246 12.20 0.89 10.19
C LEU A 246 13.61 1.04 10.76
N LYS A 247 13.71 1.48 12.01
CA LYS A 247 14.95 1.45 12.80
C LYS A 247 14.90 0.27 13.76
N VAL A 248 15.94 -0.52 13.78
CA VAL A 248 16.15 -1.62 14.72
C VAL A 248 17.12 -1.15 15.80
N GLU A 249 16.75 -1.32 17.07
CA GLU A 249 17.59 -1.05 18.25
C GLU A 249 17.43 -2.20 19.24
N ASN A 250 17.86 -3.39 18.84
CA ASN A 250 17.72 -4.61 19.62
C ASN A 250 19.08 -5.25 19.87
N LEU A 251 19.73 -4.86 20.96
CA LEU A 251 21.04 -5.35 21.35
C LEU A 251 20.99 -6.73 22.05
N ASN A 252 19.82 -7.31 22.24
CA ASN A 252 19.68 -8.64 22.83
C ASN A 252 20.30 -9.71 21.95
N LYS A 253 21.05 -10.61 22.54
CA LYS A 253 21.70 -11.72 21.84
C LYS A 253 20.73 -12.89 21.54
N LYS A 254 19.55 -12.91 22.19
CA LYS A 254 18.54 -13.96 22.00
C LYS A 254 17.74 -13.71 20.72
N SER A 255 17.48 -14.78 20.00
CA SER A 255 16.57 -14.76 18.87
C SER A 255 15.19 -14.22 19.25
N ILE A 256 14.69 -13.32 18.44
CA ILE A 256 13.36 -12.72 18.63
C ILE A 256 12.53 -12.95 17.38
N LEU A 257 11.37 -13.58 17.56
CA LEU A 257 10.36 -13.81 16.51
C LEU A 257 9.11 -13.01 16.89
N ASP A 258 9.24 -11.70 16.95
CA ASP A 258 8.22 -10.81 17.51
C ASP A 258 7.43 -10.02 16.45
N LEU A 259 7.75 -10.22 15.18
CA LEU A 259 7.04 -9.68 14.03
C LEU A 259 6.29 -10.80 13.30
N MET A 260 5.12 -10.44 12.79
CA MET A 260 4.31 -11.27 11.90
C MET A 260 3.30 -10.38 11.20
N ASP A 261 3.18 -10.52 9.90
CA ASP A 261 2.22 -9.75 9.09
C ASP A 261 1.19 -10.69 8.47
N SER A 262 -0.02 -10.19 8.25
CA SER A 262 -1.03 -10.88 7.42
C SER A 262 -0.81 -10.65 5.92
N THR A 263 0.34 -10.11 5.55
CA THR A 263 0.70 -9.72 4.20
C THR A 263 2.10 -10.20 3.88
N CYS A 264 2.39 -10.44 2.62
CA CYS A 264 3.78 -10.61 2.19
C CYS A 264 4.51 -9.27 2.30
N SER A 265 5.77 -9.31 2.63
CA SER A 265 6.56 -8.10 2.85
C SER A 265 7.96 -8.23 2.27
N HIS A 266 8.48 -7.10 1.80
CA HIS A 266 9.89 -6.94 1.46
C HIS A 266 10.57 -6.09 2.52
N TYR A 267 11.82 -6.41 2.84
CA TYR A 267 12.71 -5.58 3.62
C TYR A 267 13.96 -5.29 2.81
N LEU A 268 14.32 -4.02 2.71
CA LEU A 268 15.58 -3.57 2.14
C LEU A 268 16.44 -2.98 3.25
N VAL A 269 17.64 -3.52 3.46
CA VAL A 269 18.59 -3.02 4.46
C VAL A 269 19.26 -1.76 3.93
N THR A 270 19.10 -0.66 4.64
CA THR A 270 19.67 0.64 4.26
C THR A 270 20.93 1.00 5.05
N GLY A 271 21.23 0.26 6.13
CA GLY A 271 22.46 0.42 6.91
C GLY A 271 22.44 -0.31 8.24
N GLY A 272 23.59 -0.36 8.91
CA GLY A 272 23.79 -0.99 10.22
C GLY A 272 24.22 -2.45 10.16
N ASN A 273 24.34 -3.07 11.34
CA ASN A 273 24.68 -4.46 11.54
C ASN A 273 23.55 -5.17 12.25
N MET A 274 22.89 -6.04 11.55
CA MET A 274 21.69 -6.74 12.04
C MET A 274 21.74 -8.22 11.70
N LYS A 275 20.93 -8.97 12.46
CA LYS A 275 20.61 -10.36 12.14
C LYS A 275 19.11 -10.47 11.95
N PHE A 276 18.72 -11.13 10.90
CA PHE A 276 17.35 -11.54 10.64
C PHE A 276 17.09 -12.91 11.23
N HIS A 277 16.02 -13.04 11.98
CA HIS A 277 15.55 -14.28 12.58
C HIS A 277 14.23 -14.65 11.94
N VAL A 278 14.09 -15.87 11.47
CA VAL A 278 12.87 -16.34 10.82
C VAL A 278 12.52 -17.76 11.26
N LEU A 279 11.26 -18.01 11.48
CA LEU A 279 10.75 -19.33 11.76
C LEU A 279 10.43 -20.06 10.45
N ASN A 280 11.29 -20.99 10.06
CA ASN A 280 11.09 -21.88 8.93
C ASN A 280 10.65 -23.26 9.42
N GLY A 281 9.33 -23.53 9.32
CA GLY A 281 8.73 -24.71 9.95
C GLY A 281 8.89 -24.67 11.47
N LYS A 282 9.68 -25.58 12.03
CA LYS A 282 10.02 -25.65 13.46
C LYS A 282 11.41 -25.11 13.79
N LYS A 283 12.20 -24.75 12.79
CA LYS A 283 13.57 -24.26 12.96
C LYS A 283 13.60 -22.75 12.93
N ASN A 284 14.38 -22.19 13.84
CA ASN A 284 14.72 -20.78 13.81
C ASN A 284 16.01 -20.60 13.02
N GLU A 285 15.92 -19.92 11.89
CA GLU A 285 17.09 -19.58 11.06
C GLU A 285 17.55 -18.16 11.37
N ILE A 286 18.85 -17.95 11.32
CA ILE A 286 19.49 -16.67 11.61
C ILE A 286 20.38 -16.29 10.44
N ILE A 287 20.13 -15.13 9.86
CA ILE A 287 20.85 -14.61 8.70
C ILE A 287 21.50 -13.28 9.07
N ASN A 288 22.79 -13.15 8.87
CA ASN A 288 23.49 -11.88 9.02
C ASN A 288 23.11 -10.96 7.85
N LEU A 289 22.78 -9.72 8.16
CA LEU A 289 22.39 -8.73 7.18
C LEU A 289 23.45 -7.63 7.04
N LYS A 290 23.67 -7.21 5.81
CA LYS A 290 24.48 -6.04 5.44
C LYS A 290 23.68 -5.08 4.58
N LYS A 291 24.18 -3.87 4.43
CA LYS A 291 23.55 -2.85 3.56
C LYS A 291 23.33 -3.42 2.15
N ASP A 292 22.19 -3.07 1.58
CA ASP A 292 21.67 -3.46 0.27
C ASP A 292 21.17 -4.93 0.19
N ASP A 293 21.23 -5.71 1.30
CA ASP A 293 20.52 -6.98 1.36
C ASP A 293 19.00 -6.75 1.30
N ALA A 294 18.31 -7.64 0.61
CA ALA A 294 16.85 -7.62 0.50
C ALA A 294 16.26 -8.96 0.94
N ILE A 295 15.13 -8.90 1.62
CA ILE A 295 14.41 -10.06 2.14
C ILE A 295 12.97 -9.99 1.64
N TRP A 296 12.46 -11.08 1.10
CA TRP A 296 11.05 -11.32 0.93
C TRP A 296 10.57 -12.30 1.99
N ILE A 297 9.39 -12.06 2.56
CA ILE A 297 8.79 -12.92 3.57
C ILE A 297 7.30 -13.09 3.31
N SER A 298 6.84 -14.34 3.38
CA SER A 298 5.43 -14.66 3.18
C SER A 298 4.56 -14.23 4.37
N ALA A 299 3.28 -14.03 4.10
CA ALA A 299 2.29 -13.74 5.13
C ALA A 299 2.33 -14.79 6.26
N PHE A 300 2.03 -14.35 7.48
CA PHE A 300 1.98 -15.14 8.73
C PHE A 300 3.29 -15.78 9.14
N THR A 301 4.41 -15.45 8.51
CA THR A 301 5.73 -15.94 8.93
C THR A 301 6.25 -15.16 10.12
N LYS A 302 6.51 -15.85 11.24
CA LYS A 302 7.12 -15.23 12.42
C LYS A 302 8.58 -14.91 12.15
N HIS A 303 8.96 -13.68 12.41
CA HIS A 303 10.31 -13.19 12.18
C HIS A 303 10.68 -12.04 13.12
N GLY A 304 11.91 -11.57 13.06
CA GLY A 304 12.38 -10.43 13.84
C GLY A 304 13.82 -10.07 13.52
N PHE A 305 14.30 -9.00 14.16
CA PHE A 305 15.65 -8.49 13.94
C PHE A 305 16.36 -8.26 15.28
N THR A 306 17.66 -8.57 15.31
CA THR A 306 18.56 -8.19 16.41
C THR A 306 19.73 -7.39 15.87
N GLY A 307 20.37 -6.60 16.75
CA GLY A 307 21.42 -5.66 16.37
C GLY A 307 20.92 -4.23 16.26
N SER A 308 21.63 -3.40 15.53
CA SER A 308 21.30 -1.99 15.28
C SER A 308 21.38 -1.69 13.80
N GLY A 309 20.31 -1.09 13.25
CA GLY A 309 20.32 -0.78 11.83
C GLY A 309 19.03 -0.14 11.33
N SER A 310 18.99 0.05 10.02
CA SER A 310 17.93 0.72 9.28
C SER A 310 17.45 -0.12 8.11
N LEU A 311 16.16 -0.25 7.98
CA LEU A 311 15.47 -1.00 6.94
C LEU A 311 14.34 -0.17 6.34
N ILE A 312 13.98 -0.49 5.12
CA ILE A 312 12.68 -0.12 4.54
C ILE A 312 11.85 -1.40 4.48
N LYS A 313 10.66 -1.34 5.08
CA LYS A 313 9.65 -2.38 4.95
C LYS A 313 8.61 -1.95 3.92
N LEU A 314 8.30 -2.82 2.99
CA LEU A 314 7.25 -2.67 2.00
C LEU A 314 6.26 -3.81 2.13
N CYS A 315 4.97 -3.49 2.06
CA CYS A 315 3.93 -4.48 1.88
C CYS A 315 3.57 -4.52 0.40
N ASP A 316 3.60 -5.68 -0.20
CA ASP A 316 3.56 -5.85 -1.65
C ASP A 316 2.18 -5.67 -2.29
N GLY A 317 1.19 -5.20 -1.55
CA GLY A 317 -0.15 -4.94 -2.06
C GLY A 317 -0.91 -6.16 -2.58
N GLN A 318 -0.28 -7.33 -2.60
CA GLN A 318 -0.95 -8.62 -2.85
C GLN A 318 -1.38 -9.26 -1.53
N ASN A 319 -1.84 -8.43 -0.66
CA ASN A 319 -2.26 -8.82 0.66
C ASN A 319 -3.52 -9.68 0.56
N ILE A 320 -3.61 -10.62 1.45
CA ILE A 320 -4.90 -11.19 1.79
C ILE A 320 -5.78 -10.01 2.19
N ASN A 321 -6.65 -9.61 1.29
CA ASN A 321 -7.48 -8.42 1.47
C ASN A 321 -8.51 -8.63 2.60
N TYR A 322 -9.24 -7.58 2.93
CA TYR A 322 -10.23 -7.65 4.02
C TYR A 322 -11.28 -8.73 3.79
N LEU A 323 -11.80 -8.88 2.56
CA LEU A 323 -12.83 -9.86 2.24
C LEU A 323 -12.29 -11.28 2.34
N GLU A 324 -11.10 -11.53 1.81
CA GLU A 324 -10.41 -12.82 1.93
C GLU A 324 -10.13 -13.19 3.39
N LYS A 325 -9.73 -12.22 4.22
CA LYS A 325 -9.56 -12.43 5.68
C LYS A 325 -10.88 -12.81 6.34
N GLN A 326 -11.99 -12.16 5.97
CA GLN A 326 -13.31 -12.50 6.48
C GLN A 326 -13.75 -13.89 6.07
N GLU A 327 -13.51 -14.27 4.81
CA GLU A 327 -13.77 -15.64 4.34
C GLU A 327 -12.97 -16.68 5.12
N LEU A 328 -11.67 -16.49 5.25
CA LEU A 328 -10.79 -17.40 5.99
C LEU A 328 -11.23 -17.57 7.45
N ILE A 329 -11.60 -16.49 8.13
CA ILE A 329 -12.02 -16.52 9.55
C ILE A 329 -13.38 -17.20 9.72
N LYS A 330 -14.29 -17.05 8.74
CA LYS A 330 -15.67 -17.54 8.80
C LYS A 330 -15.86 -18.89 8.14
N THR A 331 -14.84 -19.47 7.54
CA THR A 331 -14.98 -20.82 6.96
C THR A 331 -15.22 -21.85 8.05
N PHE A 332 -16.10 -22.81 7.77
CA PHE A 332 -16.50 -23.83 8.74
C PHE A 332 -15.32 -24.70 9.20
N ASN A 333 -14.47 -25.09 8.26
CA ASN A 333 -13.26 -25.86 8.51
C ASN A 333 -12.10 -25.35 7.66
N LEU A 334 -11.29 -24.47 8.22
CA LEU A 334 -10.20 -23.84 7.52
C LEU A 334 -9.19 -24.84 6.95
N LYS A 335 -8.80 -25.84 7.76
CA LYS A 335 -7.81 -26.84 7.35
C LYS A 335 -8.30 -27.63 6.13
N TYR A 336 -9.54 -28.08 6.17
CA TYR A 336 -10.16 -28.80 5.08
C TYR A 336 -10.35 -27.92 3.84
N THR A 337 -10.84 -26.70 4.00
CA THR A 337 -11.01 -25.73 2.91
C THR A 337 -9.68 -25.43 2.20
N LEU A 338 -8.60 -25.21 2.95
CA LEU A 338 -7.28 -24.98 2.36
C LEU A 338 -6.72 -26.21 1.65
N LYS A 339 -6.97 -27.40 2.17
CA LYS A 339 -6.60 -28.67 1.53
C LYS A 339 -7.33 -28.81 0.19
N ARG A 340 -8.65 -28.75 0.20
CA ARG A 340 -9.48 -28.90 -1.01
C ARG A 340 -9.23 -27.81 -2.05
N GLY A 341 -9.07 -26.56 -1.63
CA GLY A 341 -8.75 -25.46 -2.53
C GLY A 341 -7.40 -25.61 -3.29
N ARG A 342 -6.48 -26.42 -2.79
CA ARG A 342 -5.24 -26.78 -3.49
C ARG A 342 -5.43 -27.93 -4.48
N GLU A 343 -6.28 -28.89 -4.11
CA GLU A 343 -6.51 -30.12 -4.87
C GLU A 343 -7.53 -29.90 -6.00
N ASP A 344 -8.56 -29.08 -5.76
CA ASP A 344 -9.71 -28.91 -6.63
C ASP A 344 -10.02 -27.42 -6.86
N LYS A 345 -9.26 -26.83 -7.76
CA LYS A 345 -9.36 -25.39 -8.02
C LYS A 345 -10.55 -24.96 -8.87
N GLN A 346 -11.16 -25.86 -9.64
CA GLN A 346 -12.09 -25.48 -10.72
C GLN A 346 -13.26 -26.46 -10.96
N THR A 347 -13.32 -27.59 -10.29
CA THR A 347 -14.32 -28.60 -10.55
C THR A 347 -15.12 -28.92 -9.29
N TRP A 348 -16.40 -29.18 -9.46
CA TRP A 348 -17.26 -29.80 -8.46
C TRP A 348 -16.92 -31.29 -8.39
N GLY A 349 -15.75 -31.59 -7.83
CA GLY A 349 -15.33 -32.98 -7.65
C GLY A 349 -16.09 -33.64 -6.51
N TYR A 350 -16.85 -34.66 -6.81
CA TYR A 350 -17.34 -35.62 -5.84
C TYR A 350 -16.29 -36.71 -5.67
N ASP A 351 -15.77 -36.84 -4.48
CA ASP A 351 -14.83 -37.90 -4.11
C ASP A 351 -15.36 -38.61 -2.86
N GLU A 352 -15.84 -39.83 -3.03
CA GLU A 352 -16.37 -40.67 -1.92
C GLU A 352 -15.34 -40.86 -0.79
N LYS A 353 -14.05 -40.88 -1.11
CA LYS A 353 -12.96 -41.02 -0.15
C LYS A 353 -12.73 -39.75 0.67
N SER A 354 -13.28 -38.61 0.28
CA SER A 354 -13.13 -37.35 0.99
C SER A 354 -14.18 -37.10 2.07
N VAL A 355 -15.16 -37.95 2.18
CA VAL A 355 -16.28 -37.84 3.14
C VAL A 355 -16.03 -38.60 4.46
N ASN A 356 -14.98 -39.40 4.53
CA ASN A 356 -14.58 -40.18 5.68
C ASN A 356 -13.39 -39.58 6.47
#